data_c6b26888774c4e135dd8f6aa8121b543
#
_entry.id   c6b26888774c4e135dd8f6aa8121b543
#
_cell.length_a   1.000
_cell.length_b   1.000
_cell.length_c   1.000
_cell.angle_alpha   90.00
_cell.angle_beta   90.00
_cell.angle_gamma   90.00
#
_symmetry.space_group_name_H-M   'P 1'
#
loop_
_entity.id
_entity.type
_entity.pdbx_description
1 polymer ?
#
loop_
_entity_poly.entity_id
_entity_poly.type
_entity_poly.pdbx_seq_one_letter_code
_entity_poly.pdbx_strand_id
1 'polypeptide(L)'
;MKKLLCILCSLLIVLFAATSFAAAGEKRVVLGIDRIDEPFAKQLLAGKRLGLFTNQSGVDSKLRSSTELLQKSYNLTALFVPEHGLFGAVAAGETFESHTYKDIPVHSLYGEDRRPTAKMLDEIDTMVVDIQDVGIRHYTYFSSLAYIMEECAKAKKQVVVLDRPNPLGGAMQGPVLKPEYKTFIGLYELPLRHGLTIGEFASYINATQHIGWGVGGGGVGGGGGGGGG
;
A
#
# COMPACT_ATOMS: atom_id res chain seq x y z
N MET A 1 -48.34 39.49 13.85
CA MET A 1 -48.22 38.06 14.21
C MET A 1 -47.84 37.15 13.01
N LYS A 2 -48.61 37.13 11.90
CA LYS A 2 -48.30 36.21 10.74
C LYS A 2 -46.92 36.39 10.14
N LYS A 3 -46.39 37.62 9.95
CA LYS A 3 -45.04 37.88 9.41
C LYS A 3 -43.93 37.41 10.34
N LEU A 4 -44.11 37.55 11.66
CA LEU A 4 -43.12 37.07 12.64
C LEU A 4 -43.04 35.54 12.67
N LEU A 5 -44.19 34.85 12.54
CA LEU A 5 -44.27 33.40 12.48
C LEU A 5 -43.59 32.85 11.24
N CYS A 6 -43.77 33.49 10.06
CA CYS A 6 -43.08 33.09 8.83
C CYS A 6 -41.58 33.25 8.94
N ILE A 7 -41.06 34.31 9.55
CA ILE A 7 -39.61 34.51 9.76
C ILE A 7 -39.04 33.44 10.70
N LEU A 8 -39.77 33.13 11.79
CA LEU A 8 -39.35 32.07 12.73
C LEU A 8 -39.30 30.68 12.06
N CYS A 9 -40.32 30.35 11.24
CA CYS A 9 -40.35 29.08 10.50
C CYS A 9 -39.19 28.98 9.46
N SER A 10 -38.90 30.10 8.76
CA SER A 10 -37.78 30.13 7.80
C SER A 10 -36.43 29.96 8.50
N LEU A 11 -36.23 30.59 9.65
CA LEU A 11 -35.03 30.43 10.48
C LEU A 11 -34.86 29.01 11.01
N LEU A 12 -35.94 28.37 11.45
CA LEU A 12 -35.93 26.96 11.89
C LEU A 12 -35.58 25.99 10.76
N ILE A 13 -36.11 26.21 9.54
CA ILE A 13 -35.79 25.37 8.37
C ILE A 13 -34.33 25.52 7.98
N VAL A 14 -33.76 26.72 7.99
CA VAL A 14 -32.36 26.98 7.70
C VAL A 14 -31.44 26.33 8.76
N LEU A 15 -31.85 26.44 10.05
CA LEU A 15 -31.09 25.79 11.14
C LEU A 15 -31.13 24.27 11.05
N PHE A 16 -32.28 23.69 10.69
CA PHE A 16 -32.41 22.22 10.48
C PHE A 16 -31.65 21.73 9.27
N ALA A 17 -31.62 22.50 8.16
CA ALA A 17 -30.81 22.18 6.99
C ALA A 17 -29.31 22.27 7.31
N ALA A 18 -28.88 23.26 8.08
CA ALA A 18 -27.48 23.40 8.49
C ALA A 18 -27.01 22.26 9.41
N THR A 19 -27.88 21.79 10.34
CA THR A 19 -27.53 20.64 11.21
C THR A 19 -27.52 19.32 10.47
N SER A 20 -28.35 19.14 9.43
CA SER A 20 -28.35 17.95 8.60
C SER A 20 -27.08 17.83 7.72
N PHE A 21 -26.50 18.96 7.30
CA PHE A 21 -25.24 18.99 6.55
C PHE A 21 -24.02 18.65 7.43
N ALA A 22 -24.08 18.97 8.73
CA ALA A 22 -22.99 18.67 9.66
C ALA A 22 -22.95 17.23 10.16
N ALA A 23 -24.00 16.42 9.90
CA ALA A 23 -24.12 15.04 10.40
C ALA A 23 -23.69 13.97 9.39
N ALA A 24 -23.36 14.33 8.14
CA ALA A 24 -22.71 13.42 7.23
C ALA A 24 -21.23 13.31 7.62
N GLY A 25 -20.91 12.45 8.60
CA GLY A 25 -19.53 12.19 8.97
C GLY A 25 -18.72 11.85 7.74
N GLU A 26 -17.68 12.62 7.44
CA GLU A 26 -16.76 12.31 6.35
C GLU A 26 -16.26 10.88 6.52
N LYS A 27 -16.54 10.02 5.55
CA LYS A 27 -15.97 8.67 5.49
C LYS A 27 -14.47 8.83 5.28
N ARG A 28 -13.72 8.83 6.36
CA ARG A 28 -12.25 8.94 6.31
C ARG A 28 -11.67 7.57 5.94
N VAL A 29 -10.79 7.55 4.95
CA VAL A 29 -9.98 6.37 4.65
C VAL A 29 -8.96 6.18 5.77
N VAL A 30 -8.86 4.97 6.29
CA VAL A 30 -7.83 4.57 7.26
C VAL A 30 -6.78 3.78 6.51
N LEU A 31 -5.54 4.26 6.50
CA LEU A 31 -4.42 3.59 5.83
C LEU A 31 -4.01 2.34 6.61
N GLY A 32 -3.45 1.34 5.92
CA GLY A 32 -2.92 0.16 6.57
C GLY A 32 -1.89 0.47 7.65
N ILE A 33 -1.02 1.46 7.41
CA ILE A 33 -0.01 1.91 8.40
C ILE A 33 -0.63 2.54 9.66
N ASP A 34 -1.80 3.15 9.58
CA ASP A 34 -2.49 3.71 10.75
C ASP A 34 -3.02 2.62 11.70
N ARG A 35 -3.02 1.36 11.27
CA ARG A 35 -3.61 0.20 11.97
C ARG A 35 -2.56 -0.76 12.55
N ILE A 36 -1.27 -0.45 12.46
CA ILE A 36 -0.20 -1.37 12.91
C ILE A 36 -0.25 -1.69 14.40
N ASP A 37 -0.85 -0.83 15.21
CA ASP A 37 -1.02 -1.03 16.65
C ASP A 37 -2.26 -1.83 17.03
N GLU A 38 -3.14 -2.16 16.08
CA GLU A 38 -4.32 -3.00 16.32
C GLU A 38 -3.92 -4.44 16.67
N PRO A 39 -4.72 -5.16 17.50
CA PRO A 39 -4.38 -6.51 17.97
C PRO A 39 -4.06 -7.48 16.83
N PHE A 40 -4.81 -7.44 15.77
CA PHE A 40 -4.64 -8.29 14.59
C PHE A 40 -3.30 -7.99 13.86
N ALA A 41 -2.92 -6.72 13.67
CA ALA A 41 -1.65 -6.36 13.06
C ALA A 41 -0.47 -6.77 13.96
N LYS A 42 -0.61 -6.61 15.28
CA LYS A 42 0.39 -7.09 16.25
C LYS A 42 0.63 -8.59 16.17
N GLN A 43 -0.40 -9.41 15.94
CA GLN A 43 -0.24 -10.86 15.75
C GLN A 43 0.64 -11.20 14.53
N LEU A 44 0.58 -10.37 13.48
CA LEU A 44 1.36 -10.57 12.26
C LEU A 44 2.81 -10.10 12.39
N LEU A 45 3.08 -9.07 13.21
CA LEU A 45 4.34 -8.35 13.20
C LEU A 45 5.19 -8.55 14.46
N ALA A 46 4.57 -8.78 15.63
CA ALA A 46 5.30 -8.84 16.90
C ALA A 46 6.26 -10.03 16.98
N GLY A 47 7.45 -9.80 17.52
CA GLY A 47 8.47 -10.82 17.76
C GLY A 47 9.19 -11.30 16.49
N LYS A 48 8.92 -10.69 15.32
CA LYS A 48 9.52 -11.05 14.03
C LYS A 48 10.54 -10.01 13.60
N ARG A 49 11.56 -10.44 12.87
CA ARG A 49 12.44 -9.55 12.12
C ARG A 49 11.68 -9.07 10.87
N LEU A 50 11.48 -7.76 10.76
CA LEU A 50 10.70 -7.18 9.68
C LEU A 50 11.62 -6.59 8.60
N GLY A 51 11.36 -6.94 7.33
CA GLY A 51 11.77 -6.16 6.19
C GLY A 51 10.65 -5.18 5.82
N LEU A 52 10.98 -3.98 5.36
CA LEU A 52 10.00 -3.02 4.89
C LEU A 52 10.31 -2.62 3.45
N PHE A 53 9.40 -2.95 2.51
CA PHE A 53 9.43 -2.42 1.15
C PHE A 53 8.66 -1.10 1.12
N THR A 54 9.39 0.00 0.90
CA THR A 54 8.84 1.37 0.98
C THR A 54 9.68 2.39 0.21
N ASN A 55 9.17 3.60 0.14
CA ASN A 55 9.88 4.80 -0.28
C ASN A 55 9.30 6.03 0.45
N GLN A 56 9.56 7.25 -0.07
CA GLN A 56 9.05 8.52 0.51
C GLN A 56 7.51 8.59 0.62
N SER A 57 6.76 7.76 -0.07
CA SER A 57 5.30 7.71 0.02
C SER A 57 4.77 6.88 1.20
N GLY A 58 5.65 6.11 1.85
CA GLY A 58 5.33 5.31 3.03
C GLY A 58 5.21 6.19 4.27
N VAL A 59 4.06 6.84 4.43
CA VAL A 59 3.74 7.70 5.58
C VAL A 59 2.34 7.40 6.12
N ASP A 60 2.14 7.65 7.40
CA ASP A 60 0.82 7.56 8.04
C ASP A 60 -0.06 8.79 7.73
N SER A 61 -1.28 8.80 8.26
CA SER A 61 -2.23 9.92 8.11
C SER A 61 -1.75 11.24 8.74
N LYS A 62 -0.64 11.21 9.49
CA LYS A 62 0.01 12.38 10.10
C LYS A 62 1.35 12.70 9.43
N LEU A 63 1.62 12.11 8.26
CA LEU A 63 2.86 12.24 7.49
C LEU A 63 4.13 11.77 8.23
N ARG A 64 3.99 10.86 9.19
CA ARG A 64 5.13 10.22 9.85
C ARG A 64 5.58 9.02 9.02
N SER A 65 6.89 8.86 8.84
CA SER A 65 7.46 7.78 8.04
C SER A 65 7.10 6.39 8.60
N SER A 66 6.69 5.47 7.72
CA SER A 66 6.46 4.07 8.09
C SER A 66 7.74 3.39 8.60
N THR A 67 8.91 3.77 8.08
CA THR A 67 10.20 3.31 8.59
C THR A 67 10.36 3.67 10.07
N GLU A 68 10.11 4.92 10.45
CA GLU A 68 10.23 5.37 11.85
C GLU A 68 9.18 4.71 12.76
N LEU A 69 7.96 4.57 12.27
CA LEU A 69 6.87 3.93 13.03
C LEU A 69 7.17 2.45 13.30
N LEU A 70 7.61 1.71 12.29
CA LEU A 70 7.94 0.29 12.45
C LEU A 70 9.23 0.09 13.25
N GLN A 71 10.25 0.92 13.08
CA GLN A 71 11.48 0.87 13.88
C GLN A 71 11.21 1.13 15.37
N LYS A 72 10.25 2.03 15.67
CA LYS A 72 9.87 2.34 17.06
C LYS A 72 9.07 1.23 17.73
N SER A 73 8.18 0.58 17.00
CA SER A 73 7.17 -0.34 17.54
C SER A 73 7.54 -1.82 17.36
N TYR A 74 8.45 -2.13 16.43
CA TYR A 74 8.77 -3.49 16.01
C TYR A 74 10.27 -3.65 15.73
N ASN A 75 10.71 -4.88 15.49
CA ASN A 75 12.10 -5.20 15.14
C ASN A 75 12.30 -5.07 13.62
N LEU A 76 12.49 -3.84 13.12
CA LEU A 76 12.77 -3.56 11.71
C LEU A 76 14.26 -3.81 11.44
N THR A 77 14.58 -4.82 10.62
CA THR A 77 15.95 -5.30 10.36
C THR A 77 16.48 -5.00 8.97
N ALA A 78 15.61 -4.72 8.00
CA ALA A 78 16.02 -4.39 6.63
C ALA A 78 15.00 -3.48 5.94
N LEU A 79 15.49 -2.61 5.05
CA LEU A 79 14.69 -1.81 4.14
C LEU A 79 14.90 -2.30 2.72
N PHE A 80 13.83 -2.34 1.96
CA PHE A 80 13.80 -2.65 0.53
C PHE A 80 13.19 -1.48 -0.20
N VAL A 81 13.82 -1.02 -1.25
CA VAL A 81 13.37 0.19 -1.95
C VAL A 81 13.27 -0.03 -3.46
N PRO A 82 12.24 0.56 -4.11
CA PRO A 82 12.09 0.52 -5.55
C PRO A 82 13.02 1.50 -6.26
N GLU A 83 12.78 1.70 -7.56
CA GLU A 83 13.32 2.81 -8.33
C GLU A 83 13.18 4.14 -7.57
N HIS A 84 14.12 5.03 -7.74
CA HIS A 84 14.28 6.32 -7.04
C HIS A 84 14.71 6.23 -5.56
N GLY A 85 14.84 5.02 -4.98
CA GLY A 85 15.36 4.83 -3.63
C GLY A 85 14.39 5.24 -2.51
N LEU A 86 14.90 5.29 -1.28
CA LEU A 86 14.10 5.54 -0.08
C LEU A 86 13.46 6.94 -0.06
N PHE A 87 14.16 7.94 -0.59
CA PHE A 87 13.74 9.35 -0.54
C PHE A 87 13.30 9.93 -1.88
N GLY A 88 13.25 9.11 -2.94
CA GLY A 88 12.90 9.59 -4.27
C GLY A 88 13.96 10.48 -4.92
N ALA A 89 15.21 10.43 -4.44
CA ALA A 89 16.28 11.34 -4.87
C ALA A 89 17.14 10.76 -5.99
N VAL A 90 17.01 9.49 -6.32
CA VAL A 90 17.74 8.83 -7.41
C VAL A 90 17.01 9.09 -8.72
N ALA A 91 17.73 9.50 -9.77
CA ALA A 91 17.12 9.75 -11.07
C ALA A 91 16.59 8.46 -11.71
N ALA A 92 15.62 8.61 -12.62
CA ALA A 92 15.03 7.45 -13.31
C ALA A 92 16.12 6.70 -14.11
N GLY A 93 16.16 5.37 -13.96
CA GLY A 93 17.14 4.53 -14.61
C GLY A 93 18.51 4.48 -13.93
N GLU A 94 18.78 5.31 -12.93
CA GLU A 94 20.00 5.24 -12.14
C GLU A 94 19.91 4.18 -11.05
N THR A 95 21.01 3.49 -10.81
CA THR A 95 21.16 2.52 -9.72
C THR A 95 21.96 3.14 -8.58
N PHE A 96 21.76 2.66 -7.37
CA PHE A 96 22.57 3.06 -6.23
C PHE A 96 23.03 1.81 -5.46
N GLU A 97 24.20 1.94 -4.85
CA GLU A 97 24.74 0.88 -4.00
C GLU A 97 23.96 0.75 -2.69
N SER A 98 23.94 -0.47 -2.13
CA SER A 98 23.37 -0.72 -0.80
C SER A 98 24.06 0.16 0.24
N HIS A 99 23.29 0.81 1.09
CA HIS A 99 23.76 1.67 2.17
C HIS A 99 22.98 1.38 3.44
N THR A 100 23.26 2.09 4.51
CA THR A 100 22.48 2.00 5.75
C THR A 100 21.70 3.29 5.99
N TYR A 101 20.51 3.14 6.52
CA TYR A 101 19.70 4.24 7.02
C TYR A 101 19.34 3.98 8.48
N LYS A 102 19.80 4.84 9.39
CA LYS A 102 19.63 4.66 10.85
C LYS A 102 20.03 3.25 11.32
N ASP A 103 21.20 2.80 10.89
CA ASP A 103 21.78 1.48 11.14
C ASP A 103 21.02 0.28 10.56
N ILE A 104 20.00 0.51 9.72
CA ILE A 104 19.27 -0.53 9.02
C ILE A 104 19.79 -0.64 7.59
N PRO A 105 20.15 -1.84 7.10
CA PRO A 105 20.56 -2.05 5.72
C PRO A 105 19.44 -1.70 4.75
N VAL A 106 19.78 -1.03 3.65
CA VAL A 106 18.87 -0.63 2.57
C VAL A 106 19.24 -1.40 1.31
N HIS A 107 18.35 -2.25 0.85
CA HIS A 107 18.50 -3.06 -0.36
C HIS A 107 17.71 -2.44 -1.52
N SER A 108 18.39 -2.15 -2.62
CA SER A 108 17.73 -1.71 -3.86
C SER A 108 17.11 -2.91 -4.57
N LEU A 109 15.83 -2.80 -4.94
CA LEU A 109 15.15 -3.73 -5.84
C LEU A 109 14.96 -3.10 -7.24
N TYR A 110 15.94 -2.31 -7.65
CA TYR A 110 16.00 -1.70 -8.97
C TYR A 110 17.44 -1.76 -9.52
N GLY A 111 17.59 -2.12 -10.79
CA GLY A 111 18.88 -2.35 -11.41
C GLY A 111 19.08 -3.81 -11.77
N GLU A 112 20.22 -4.40 -11.38
CA GLU A 112 20.54 -5.81 -11.64
C GLU A 112 19.62 -6.72 -10.84
N ASP A 113 19.43 -6.44 -9.56
CA ASP A 113 18.57 -7.21 -8.65
C ASP A 113 17.19 -6.55 -8.53
N ARG A 114 16.24 -6.96 -9.37
CA ARG A 114 14.83 -6.57 -9.24
C ARG A 114 14.04 -7.47 -8.29
N ARG A 115 14.68 -8.52 -7.80
CA ARG A 115 14.12 -9.50 -6.88
C ARG A 115 14.94 -9.53 -5.60
N PRO A 116 14.31 -9.64 -4.41
CA PRO A 116 15.07 -9.88 -3.20
C PRO A 116 15.83 -11.19 -3.33
N THR A 117 17.13 -11.15 -3.04
CA THR A 117 17.98 -12.35 -3.03
C THR A 117 17.73 -13.19 -1.76
N ALA A 118 18.12 -14.46 -1.78
CA ALA A 118 18.03 -15.31 -0.60
C ALA A 118 18.77 -14.68 0.61
N LYS A 119 19.96 -14.09 0.37
CA LYS A 119 20.75 -13.42 1.40
C LYS A 119 19.99 -12.26 2.04
N MET A 120 19.32 -11.42 1.25
CA MET A 120 18.47 -10.32 1.76
C MET A 120 17.29 -10.86 2.58
N LEU A 121 16.66 -11.95 2.11
CA LEU A 121 15.52 -12.56 2.81
C LEU A 121 15.91 -13.30 4.09
N ASP A 122 17.15 -13.71 4.26
CA ASP A 122 17.65 -14.31 5.50
C ASP A 122 17.70 -13.30 6.67
N GLU A 123 17.69 -12.01 6.37
CA GLU A 123 17.68 -10.93 7.37
C GLU A 123 16.31 -10.74 8.02
N ILE A 124 15.24 -11.30 7.43
CA ILE A 124 13.86 -11.04 7.82
C ILE A 124 13.05 -12.32 8.04
N ASP A 125 11.97 -12.22 8.77
CA ASP A 125 10.95 -13.27 8.92
C ASP A 125 9.65 -12.88 8.21
N THR A 126 9.36 -11.58 8.15
CA THR A 126 8.17 -11.02 7.49
C THR A 126 8.56 -9.80 6.66
N MET A 127 8.11 -9.78 5.41
CA MET A 127 8.18 -8.61 4.54
C MET A 127 6.91 -7.77 4.73
N VAL A 128 7.06 -6.54 5.17
CA VAL A 128 6.00 -5.53 5.22
C VAL A 128 6.09 -4.68 3.95
N VAL A 129 4.97 -4.41 3.33
CA VAL A 129 4.88 -3.56 2.13
C VAL A 129 4.05 -2.33 2.47
N ASP A 130 4.65 -1.15 2.38
CA ASP A 130 3.99 0.13 2.57
C ASP A 130 4.48 1.15 1.55
N ILE A 131 3.77 1.24 0.45
CA ILE A 131 4.11 2.10 -0.69
C ILE A 131 2.84 2.54 -1.42
N GLN A 132 2.82 3.78 -1.94
CA GLN A 132 1.70 4.30 -2.70
C GLN A 132 1.88 4.02 -4.19
N ASP A 133 1.00 3.20 -4.75
CA ASP A 133 0.81 3.06 -6.19
C ASP A 133 -0.03 4.20 -6.75
N VAL A 134 0.11 4.50 -8.04
CA VAL A 134 -0.59 5.61 -8.70
C VAL A 134 -1.78 5.19 -9.57
N GLY A 135 -2.10 3.89 -9.62
CA GLY A 135 -3.28 3.37 -10.31
C GLY A 135 -3.11 3.10 -11.81
N ILE A 136 -1.87 3.10 -12.31
CA ILE A 136 -1.56 2.91 -13.73
C ILE A 136 -0.63 1.71 -13.91
N ARG A 137 -1.00 0.79 -14.82
CA ARG A 137 -0.31 -0.48 -15.06
C ARG A 137 1.21 -0.39 -15.25
N HIS A 138 1.71 0.65 -15.88
CA HIS A 138 3.14 0.81 -16.15
C HIS A 138 3.94 1.42 -14.98
N TYR A 139 3.30 1.67 -13.84
CA TYR A 139 3.98 2.06 -12.63
C TYR A 139 4.54 0.82 -11.92
N THR A 140 5.87 0.74 -11.76
CA THR A 140 6.59 -0.52 -11.53
C THR A 140 6.46 -1.10 -10.13
N TYR A 141 5.79 -0.42 -9.20
CA TYR A 141 5.64 -0.91 -7.82
C TYR A 141 4.83 -2.20 -7.73
N PHE A 142 3.84 -2.39 -8.62
CA PHE A 142 3.12 -3.66 -8.73
C PHE A 142 4.04 -4.80 -9.15
N SER A 143 4.92 -4.56 -10.10
CA SER A 143 5.90 -5.57 -10.54
C SER A 143 6.90 -5.91 -9.44
N SER A 144 7.37 -4.90 -8.70
CA SER A 144 8.25 -5.12 -7.55
C SER A 144 7.55 -5.92 -6.45
N LEU A 145 6.29 -5.59 -6.13
CA LEU A 145 5.50 -6.36 -5.16
C LEU A 145 5.33 -7.81 -5.58
N ALA A 146 5.03 -8.06 -6.86
CA ALA A 146 4.90 -9.42 -7.38
C ALA A 146 6.19 -10.22 -7.19
N TYR A 147 7.33 -9.64 -7.54
CA TYR A 147 8.63 -10.28 -7.35
C TYR A 147 8.96 -10.53 -5.89
N ILE A 148 8.65 -9.58 -5.00
CA ILE A 148 8.77 -9.78 -3.55
C ILE A 148 7.93 -10.96 -3.09
N MET A 149 6.66 -11.03 -3.50
CA MET A 149 5.75 -12.12 -3.11
C MET A 149 6.25 -13.48 -3.58
N GLU A 150 6.72 -13.58 -4.83
CA GLU A 150 7.27 -14.81 -5.38
C GLU A 150 8.51 -15.29 -4.62
N GLU A 151 9.47 -14.40 -4.35
CA GLU A 151 10.69 -14.76 -3.63
C GLU A 151 10.43 -15.05 -2.15
N CYS A 152 9.56 -14.29 -1.51
CA CYS A 152 9.12 -14.57 -0.14
C CYS A 152 8.43 -15.94 -0.03
N ALA A 153 7.59 -16.32 -0.99
CA ALA A 153 6.95 -17.63 -1.02
C ALA A 153 7.98 -18.77 -1.12
N LYS A 154 8.96 -18.66 -2.02
CA LYS A 154 10.07 -19.61 -2.14
C LYS A 154 10.87 -19.74 -0.85
N ALA A 155 11.14 -18.63 -0.20
CA ALA A 155 11.87 -18.55 1.07
C ALA A 155 11.00 -18.85 2.30
N LYS A 156 9.70 -19.15 2.13
CA LYS A 156 8.72 -19.36 3.20
C LYS A 156 8.62 -18.18 4.18
N LYS A 157 8.79 -16.96 3.66
CA LYS A 157 8.61 -15.71 4.42
C LYS A 157 7.21 -15.18 4.25
N GLN A 158 6.67 -14.62 5.32
CA GLN A 158 5.37 -13.96 5.29
C GLN A 158 5.46 -12.61 4.58
N VAL A 159 4.40 -12.23 3.86
CA VAL A 159 4.23 -10.86 3.33
C VAL A 159 3.01 -10.22 3.97
N VAL A 160 3.13 -8.99 4.42
CA VAL A 160 2.04 -8.18 4.98
C VAL A 160 1.96 -6.88 4.20
N VAL A 161 0.82 -6.62 3.55
CA VAL A 161 0.58 -5.39 2.80
C VAL A 161 -0.20 -4.41 3.65
N LEU A 162 0.39 -3.26 3.93
CA LEU A 162 -0.28 -2.12 4.55
C LEU A 162 -0.96 -1.33 3.43
N ASP A 163 -2.23 -1.68 3.18
CA ASP A 163 -2.94 -1.22 1.99
C ASP A 163 -3.19 0.30 1.97
N ARG A 164 -3.20 0.86 0.76
CA ARG A 164 -3.41 2.27 0.47
C ARG A 164 -4.45 2.44 -0.65
N PRO A 165 -5.27 3.50 -0.60
CA PRO A 165 -6.26 3.74 -1.65
C PRO A 165 -5.58 3.99 -2.99
N ASN A 166 -6.23 3.55 -4.07
CA ASN A 166 -5.84 3.92 -5.41
C ASN A 166 -6.26 5.38 -5.68
N PRO A 167 -5.34 6.30 -5.99
CA PRO A 167 -5.68 7.71 -6.17
C PRO A 167 -6.57 7.99 -7.39
N LEU A 168 -6.59 7.07 -8.35
CA LEU A 168 -7.51 7.13 -9.49
C LEU A 168 -8.87 6.46 -9.21
N GLY A 169 -9.04 5.87 -8.00
CA GLY A 169 -10.26 5.14 -7.64
C GLY A 169 -10.39 3.79 -8.34
N GLY A 170 -11.55 3.12 -8.18
CA GLY A 170 -11.79 1.73 -8.62
C GLY A 170 -12.18 1.54 -10.09
N ALA A 171 -12.27 2.61 -10.91
CA ALA A 171 -12.65 2.46 -12.30
C ALA A 171 -11.51 1.87 -13.14
N MET A 172 -11.84 0.87 -13.97
CA MET A 172 -10.91 0.27 -14.92
C MET A 172 -11.10 0.92 -16.31
N GLN A 173 -10.00 1.31 -16.96
CA GLN A 173 -10.02 2.00 -18.26
C GLN A 173 -8.77 1.68 -19.09
N GLY A 174 -8.95 1.77 -20.41
CA GLY A 174 -7.90 1.57 -21.40
C GLY A 174 -7.65 0.10 -21.77
N PRO A 175 -6.75 -0.16 -22.71
CA PRO A 175 -6.50 -1.51 -23.22
C PRO A 175 -5.83 -2.40 -22.16
N VAL A 176 -6.25 -3.67 -22.13
CA VAL A 176 -5.58 -4.71 -21.36
C VAL A 176 -4.25 -5.05 -22.01
N LEU A 177 -3.21 -5.28 -21.21
CA LEU A 177 -1.91 -5.72 -21.69
C LEU A 177 -2.04 -7.11 -22.31
N LYS A 178 -1.53 -7.26 -23.52
CA LYS A 178 -1.45 -8.58 -24.15
C LYS A 178 -0.22 -9.33 -23.64
N PRO A 179 -0.29 -10.69 -23.54
CA PRO A 179 0.81 -11.50 -23.00
C PRO A 179 2.16 -11.28 -23.68
N GLU A 180 2.16 -11.05 -24.99
CA GLU A 180 3.39 -10.86 -25.79
C GLU A 180 4.14 -9.55 -25.48
N TYR A 181 3.51 -8.61 -24.77
CA TYR A 181 4.11 -7.33 -24.36
C TYR A 181 4.47 -7.28 -22.88
N LYS A 182 4.43 -8.41 -22.18
CA LYS A 182 4.79 -8.46 -20.76
C LYS A 182 6.25 -8.13 -20.54
N THR A 183 6.51 -7.16 -19.69
CA THR A 183 7.83 -6.74 -19.23
C THR A 183 7.74 -6.33 -17.76
N PHE A 184 8.86 -5.96 -17.14
CA PHE A 184 8.84 -5.38 -15.79
C PHE A 184 7.96 -4.12 -15.68
N ILE A 185 7.84 -3.33 -16.75
CA ILE A 185 6.98 -2.11 -16.80
C ILE A 185 5.50 -2.46 -16.96
N GLY A 186 5.16 -3.70 -17.25
CA GLY A 186 3.79 -4.20 -17.37
C GLY A 186 3.82 -5.71 -17.29
N LEU A 187 3.75 -6.24 -16.08
CA LEU A 187 3.97 -7.66 -15.82
C LEU A 187 2.70 -8.51 -15.98
N TYR A 188 1.53 -7.92 -15.76
CA TYR A 188 0.26 -8.64 -15.75
C TYR A 188 -0.76 -8.09 -16.75
N GLU A 189 -1.70 -8.93 -17.14
CA GLU A 189 -2.79 -8.61 -18.08
C GLU A 189 -3.84 -7.71 -17.40
N LEU A 190 -3.45 -6.48 -17.11
CA LEU A 190 -4.28 -5.46 -16.50
C LEU A 190 -4.61 -4.36 -17.53
N PRO A 191 -5.76 -3.67 -17.40
CA PRO A 191 -6.03 -2.47 -18.15
C PRO A 191 -5.06 -1.36 -17.78
N LEU A 192 -4.94 -0.33 -18.63
CA LEU A 192 -4.02 0.79 -18.41
C LEU A 192 -4.24 1.44 -17.04
N ARG A 193 -5.49 1.78 -16.71
CA ARG A 193 -5.97 2.14 -15.38
C ARG A 193 -6.60 0.89 -14.77
N HIS A 194 -5.97 0.32 -13.75
CA HIS A 194 -6.35 -1.00 -13.26
C HIS A 194 -7.42 -1.00 -12.16
N GLY A 195 -7.64 0.14 -11.48
CA GLY A 195 -8.69 0.28 -10.47
C GLY A 195 -8.45 -0.48 -9.15
N LEU A 196 -7.30 -1.13 -8.98
CA LEU A 196 -6.98 -1.92 -7.78
C LEU A 196 -6.16 -1.10 -6.77
N THR A 197 -6.35 -1.36 -5.47
CA THR A 197 -5.38 -0.99 -4.45
C THR A 197 -4.17 -1.94 -4.52
N ILE A 198 -3.08 -1.61 -3.82
CA ILE A 198 -1.90 -2.50 -3.81
C ILE A 198 -2.19 -3.81 -3.08
N GLY A 199 -3.07 -3.80 -2.06
CA GLY A 199 -3.53 -4.99 -1.36
C GLY A 199 -4.47 -5.87 -2.20
N GLU A 200 -5.38 -5.26 -2.96
CA GLU A 200 -6.22 -5.97 -3.92
C GLU A 200 -5.39 -6.60 -5.03
N PHE A 201 -4.38 -5.89 -5.53
CA PHE A 201 -3.45 -6.45 -6.52
C PHE A 201 -2.66 -7.64 -5.95
N ALA A 202 -2.14 -7.54 -4.72
CA ALA A 202 -1.46 -8.67 -4.06
C ALA A 202 -2.37 -9.91 -3.99
N SER A 203 -3.63 -9.71 -3.62
CA SER A 203 -4.62 -10.79 -3.57
C SER A 203 -4.90 -11.37 -4.96
N TYR A 204 -5.03 -10.51 -5.97
CA TYR A 204 -5.26 -10.91 -7.36
C TYR A 204 -4.11 -11.77 -7.91
N ILE A 205 -2.86 -11.33 -7.77
CA ILE A 205 -1.72 -12.10 -8.27
C ILE A 205 -1.51 -13.40 -7.50
N ASN A 206 -1.74 -13.41 -6.19
CA ASN A 206 -1.66 -14.64 -5.41
C ASN A 206 -2.66 -15.70 -5.92
N ALA A 207 -3.90 -15.28 -6.20
CA ALA A 207 -4.93 -16.17 -6.72
C ALA A 207 -4.67 -16.64 -8.15
N THR A 208 -4.21 -15.74 -9.04
CA THR A 208 -4.07 -16.03 -10.49
C THR A 208 -2.74 -16.66 -10.85
N GLN A 209 -1.67 -16.39 -10.10
CA GLN A 209 -0.33 -16.91 -10.36
C GLN A 209 0.03 -18.09 -9.44
N HIS A 210 -0.89 -18.51 -8.56
CA HIS A 210 -0.68 -19.62 -7.61
C HIS A 210 0.64 -19.49 -6.83
N ILE A 211 0.97 -18.27 -6.37
CA ILE A 211 2.23 -17.99 -5.67
C ILE A 211 2.36 -18.84 -4.40
N GLY A 212 1.24 -19.39 -3.90
CA GLY A 212 1.23 -20.26 -2.74
C GLY A 212 1.36 -19.49 -1.42
N TRP A 213 1.04 -18.20 -1.46
CA TRP A 213 0.96 -17.39 -0.27
C TRP A 213 -0.17 -17.92 0.62
N GLY A 214 0.20 -18.58 1.69
CA GLY A 214 -0.72 -19.29 2.56
C GLY A 214 -1.76 -18.36 3.18
N VAL A 215 -2.91 -18.93 3.55
CA VAL A 215 -4.14 -18.34 4.13
C VAL A 215 -3.90 -17.61 5.46
N GLY A 216 -2.76 -16.99 5.65
CA GLY A 216 -2.39 -16.13 6.78
C GLY A 216 -2.03 -14.71 6.35
N GLY A 217 -2.07 -14.41 5.07
CA GLY A 217 -1.78 -13.09 4.53
C GLY A 217 -2.95 -12.16 4.72
N GLY A 218 -3.08 -11.59 5.91
CA GLY A 218 -4.00 -10.51 6.18
C GLY A 218 -3.51 -9.24 5.51
N GLY A 219 -4.06 -8.87 4.35
CA GLY A 219 -4.01 -7.48 3.95
C GLY A 219 -4.67 -6.65 5.04
N VAL A 220 -3.94 -5.70 5.63
CA VAL A 220 -4.52 -4.69 6.51
C VAL A 220 -5.21 -3.67 5.60
N GLY A 221 -6.29 -4.12 4.95
CA GLY A 221 -7.09 -3.30 4.07
C GLY A 221 -8.20 -2.59 4.83
N GLY A 222 -8.36 -1.32 4.59
CA GLY A 222 -9.54 -0.57 5.01
C GLY A 222 -10.75 -1.06 4.23
N GLY A 223 -11.70 -1.72 4.89
CA GLY A 223 -12.98 -2.08 4.30
C GLY A 223 -13.75 -0.85 3.85
N GLY A 224 -13.63 -0.49 2.59
CA GLY A 224 -14.56 0.41 1.93
C GLY A 224 -15.81 -0.37 1.56
N GLY A 225 -16.90 -0.18 2.32
CA GLY A 225 -18.18 -0.80 2.01
C GLY A 225 -18.64 -0.42 0.60
N GLY A 226 -18.70 -1.39 -0.28
CA GLY A 226 -19.38 -1.28 -1.55
C GLY A 226 -20.89 -1.17 -1.30
N GLY A 227 -21.44 0.03 -1.48
CA GLY A 227 -22.87 0.26 -1.68
C GLY A 227 -23.18 0.04 -3.14
N GLY A 228 -23.88 -1.04 -3.47
CA GLY A 228 -24.47 -1.20 -4.78
C GLY A 228 -25.59 -0.19 -5.02
N GLY A 229 -25.80 0.14 -6.25
CA GLY A 229 -26.83 0.96 -6.82
C GLY A 229 -26.53 1.11 -8.31
#